data_8ab5b8eb75ae57481138a4b4990f0550
#
_entry.id   8ab5b8eb75ae57481138a4b4990f0550
#
_cell.length_a   1.000
_cell.length_b   1.000
_cell.length_c   1.000
_cell.angle_alpha   90.00
_cell.angle_beta   90.00
_cell.angle_gamma   90.00
#
_symmetry.space_group_name_H-M   'P 1'
#
loop_
_entity.id
_entity.type
_entity.pdbx_description
1 polymer ?
#
loop_
_entity_poly.entity_id
_entity_poly.type
_entity_poly.pdbx_seq_one_letter_code
_entity_poly.pdbx_strand_id
1 'polypeptide(L)'
;MQKTKVFEQWLLDQQAMIVRYRQVEKSDVLAEYKQLKTLVESQEFQSKKNILTTTKYADTSEAKLMAQFKQAKSKGVVLLYRMFHKEAWKEKTEVVEYLQLLEQVSAPEFVKEHAFWKNEKRWLTTPEAAQEKRFNALAKHADVVFYQQHTETEIAELESYKLVWNEEFDGSMDAQWATGWVYPAGLKADHSHVSEQQAYVKGANTHVATSVMTIETKKERVNAPAWHPTKGMIMQDFAYTSDVWHSKETLPQNIAVLQAKVACSGKAKHALGLANLKMEKVLPVLHEAGVKGYAIYTLVWTDKEIVTYVNDQEQTRVKNTWSAEDMYLYMRSYLPEKDKASKGALNVDWVRIYTKN
;
A
#
# COMPACT_ATOMS: atom_id res chain seq x y z
N MET A 1 -22.63 14.99 -8.30
CA MET A 1 -22.03 14.42 -9.52
C MET A 1 -20.51 14.28 -9.51
N GLN A 2 -19.72 15.20 -8.97
CA GLN A 2 -18.25 15.07 -8.95
C GLN A 2 -17.70 14.07 -7.91
N LYS A 3 -18.40 13.77 -6.83
CA LYS A 3 -17.90 12.93 -5.74
C LYS A 3 -18.17 11.43 -5.93
N THR A 4 -19.28 11.05 -6.56
CA THR A 4 -19.54 9.68 -7.00
C THR A 4 -18.41 9.19 -7.91
N LYS A 5 -17.92 10.06 -8.80
CA LYS A 5 -16.76 9.75 -9.67
C LYS A 5 -15.46 9.51 -8.89
N VAL A 6 -15.23 10.18 -7.77
CA VAL A 6 -13.99 10.01 -6.98
C VAL A 6 -13.99 8.66 -6.24
N PHE A 7 -15.15 8.22 -5.75
CA PHE A 7 -15.28 6.91 -5.08
C PHE A 7 -15.23 5.74 -6.07
N GLU A 8 -16.03 5.82 -7.13
CA GLU A 8 -15.97 4.84 -8.21
C GLU A 8 -14.54 4.74 -8.76
N GLN A 9 -13.87 5.90 -8.90
CA GLN A 9 -12.48 5.93 -9.34
C GLN A 9 -11.55 5.23 -8.33
N TRP A 10 -11.70 5.48 -7.03
CA TRP A 10 -10.88 4.80 -6.01
C TRP A 10 -11.10 3.28 -5.99
N LEU A 11 -12.36 2.81 -6.06
CA LEU A 11 -12.64 1.37 -6.18
C LEU A 11 -12.07 0.77 -7.46
N LEU A 12 -12.22 1.48 -8.59
CA LEU A 12 -11.66 1.06 -9.87
C LEU A 12 -10.14 1.03 -9.80
N ASP A 13 -9.51 2.00 -9.14
CA ASP A 13 -8.05 2.06 -8.96
C ASP A 13 -7.54 0.90 -8.11
N GLN A 14 -8.25 0.53 -7.01
CA GLN A 14 -7.89 -0.65 -6.20
C GLN A 14 -8.06 -1.94 -6.98
N GLN A 15 -9.18 -2.11 -7.68
CA GLN A 15 -9.42 -3.27 -8.53
C GLN A 15 -8.42 -3.34 -9.68
N ALA A 16 -8.12 -2.20 -10.32
CA ALA A 16 -7.14 -2.11 -11.39
C ALA A 16 -5.72 -2.46 -10.89
N MET A 17 -5.37 -2.03 -9.68
CA MET A 17 -4.10 -2.37 -9.05
C MET A 17 -3.98 -3.88 -8.80
N ILE A 18 -5.00 -4.52 -8.24
CA ILE A 18 -5.04 -5.98 -8.02
C ILE A 18 -4.92 -6.73 -9.35
N VAL A 19 -5.75 -6.35 -10.33
CA VAL A 19 -5.73 -6.96 -11.66
C VAL A 19 -4.35 -6.80 -12.31
N ARG A 20 -3.78 -5.61 -12.26
CA ARG A 20 -2.44 -5.34 -12.79
C ARG A 20 -1.37 -6.17 -12.09
N TYR A 21 -1.41 -6.29 -10.76
CA TYR A 21 -0.46 -7.12 -10.02
C TYR A 21 -0.52 -8.57 -10.48
N ARG A 22 -1.73 -9.15 -10.59
CA ARG A 22 -1.92 -10.54 -11.04
C ARG A 22 -1.51 -10.76 -12.50
N GLN A 23 -1.67 -9.74 -13.35
CA GLN A 23 -1.19 -9.79 -14.73
C GLN A 23 0.34 -9.74 -14.80
N VAL A 24 0.94 -8.81 -14.05
CA VAL A 24 2.41 -8.66 -14.00
C VAL A 24 3.06 -9.90 -13.40
N GLU A 25 2.48 -10.49 -12.35
CA GLU A 25 2.96 -11.71 -11.72
C GLU A 25 3.13 -12.87 -12.71
N LYS A 26 2.24 -12.95 -13.72
CA LYS A 26 2.23 -13.98 -14.76
C LYS A 26 2.97 -13.56 -16.05
N SER A 27 3.55 -12.36 -16.07
CA SER A 27 4.18 -11.82 -17.28
C SER A 27 5.55 -12.46 -17.56
N ASP A 28 5.86 -12.62 -18.85
CA ASP A 28 7.18 -13.08 -19.30
C ASP A 28 8.29 -12.13 -18.85
N VAL A 29 7.99 -10.83 -18.79
CA VAL A 29 8.93 -9.78 -18.35
C VAL A 29 9.38 -10.03 -16.90
N LEU A 30 8.44 -10.31 -16.00
CA LEU A 30 8.77 -10.60 -14.60
C LEU A 30 9.44 -11.96 -14.45
N ALA A 31 9.04 -12.96 -15.23
CA ALA A 31 9.66 -14.27 -15.24
C ALA A 31 11.13 -14.18 -15.68
N GLU A 32 11.40 -13.48 -16.78
CA GLU A 32 12.76 -13.20 -17.26
C GLU A 32 13.59 -12.44 -16.21
N TYR A 33 13.01 -11.41 -15.59
CA TYR A 33 13.68 -10.66 -14.53
C TYR A 33 14.08 -11.55 -13.36
N LYS A 34 13.18 -12.41 -12.86
CA LYS A 34 13.44 -13.34 -11.74
C LYS A 34 14.55 -14.35 -12.10
N GLN A 35 14.53 -14.89 -13.31
CA GLN A 35 15.59 -15.80 -13.80
C GLN A 35 16.94 -15.12 -13.86
N LEU A 36 17.00 -13.94 -14.49
CA LEU A 36 18.24 -13.18 -14.58
C LEU A 36 18.74 -12.70 -13.23
N LYS A 37 17.85 -12.34 -12.30
CA LYS A 37 18.20 -11.98 -10.93
C LYS A 37 18.93 -13.14 -10.25
N THR A 38 18.36 -14.34 -10.27
CA THR A 38 18.97 -15.52 -9.67
C THR A 38 20.34 -15.83 -10.30
N LEU A 39 20.46 -15.67 -11.61
CA LEU A 39 21.71 -15.89 -12.33
C LEU A 39 22.78 -14.86 -11.95
N VAL A 40 22.45 -13.56 -12.06
CA VAL A 40 23.38 -12.45 -11.81
C VAL A 40 23.81 -12.40 -10.34
N GLU A 41 22.94 -12.74 -9.40
CA GLU A 41 23.23 -12.78 -7.97
C GLU A 41 23.97 -14.08 -7.55
N SER A 42 24.11 -15.06 -8.44
CA SER A 42 24.81 -16.32 -8.12
C SER A 42 26.28 -16.10 -7.83
N GLN A 43 26.83 -16.91 -6.92
CA GLN A 43 28.25 -16.85 -6.56
C GLN A 43 29.16 -17.13 -7.77
N GLU A 44 28.75 -18.03 -8.65
CA GLU A 44 29.48 -18.38 -9.86
C GLU A 44 29.61 -17.17 -10.80
N PHE A 45 28.47 -16.49 -11.07
CA PHE A 45 28.42 -15.30 -11.92
C PHE A 45 29.30 -14.18 -11.35
N GLN A 46 29.17 -13.88 -10.07
CA GLN A 46 29.92 -12.83 -9.39
C GLN A 46 31.42 -13.16 -9.34
N SER A 47 31.78 -14.42 -9.10
CA SER A 47 33.17 -14.87 -9.12
C SER A 47 33.79 -14.74 -10.51
N LYS A 48 33.10 -15.18 -11.55
CA LYS A 48 33.52 -15.05 -12.94
C LYS A 48 33.72 -13.59 -13.34
N LYS A 49 32.74 -12.73 -13.01
CA LYS A 49 32.81 -11.29 -13.24
C LYS A 49 34.02 -10.68 -12.54
N ASN A 50 34.21 -11.01 -11.27
CA ASN A 50 35.33 -10.51 -10.49
C ASN A 50 36.65 -10.90 -11.12
N ILE A 51 36.86 -12.18 -11.47
CA ILE A 51 38.08 -12.66 -12.14
C ILE A 51 38.31 -11.88 -13.43
N LEU A 52 37.31 -11.76 -14.29
CA LEU A 52 37.46 -11.10 -15.59
C LEU A 52 37.69 -9.60 -15.51
N THR A 53 37.23 -8.95 -14.44
CA THR A 53 37.37 -7.48 -14.28
C THR A 53 38.61 -7.09 -13.50
N THR A 54 39.08 -7.93 -12.56
CA THR A 54 40.18 -7.57 -11.66
C THR A 54 41.55 -8.15 -12.06
N THR A 55 41.57 -9.33 -12.72
CA THR A 55 42.82 -9.96 -13.12
C THR A 55 43.55 -9.09 -14.14
N LYS A 56 44.77 -8.71 -13.82
CA LYS A 56 45.62 -7.98 -14.75
C LYS A 56 46.18 -8.95 -15.79
N TYR A 57 46.34 -8.47 -17.03
CA TYR A 57 46.96 -9.30 -18.10
C TYR A 57 48.32 -9.86 -17.69
N ALA A 58 49.14 -9.07 -17.00
CA ALA A 58 50.49 -9.51 -16.57
C ALA A 58 50.49 -10.74 -15.65
N ASP A 59 49.37 -11.00 -14.95
CA ASP A 59 49.27 -12.12 -14.00
C ASP A 59 48.79 -13.41 -14.65
N THR A 60 48.37 -13.36 -15.93
CA THR A 60 47.83 -14.50 -16.66
C THR A 60 48.92 -15.45 -17.18
N SER A 61 48.54 -16.71 -17.45
CA SER A 61 49.40 -17.73 -18.10
C SER A 61 49.85 -17.28 -19.47
N GLU A 62 48.99 -16.64 -20.24
CA GLU A 62 49.23 -16.13 -21.58
C GLU A 62 50.31 -15.03 -21.56
N ALA A 63 50.26 -14.13 -20.57
CA ALA A 63 51.29 -13.10 -20.42
C ALA A 63 52.64 -13.69 -20.05
N LYS A 64 52.68 -14.68 -19.16
CA LYS A 64 53.91 -15.39 -18.75
C LYS A 64 54.50 -16.16 -19.93
N LEU A 65 53.67 -16.90 -20.67
CA LEU A 65 54.12 -17.63 -21.87
C LEU A 65 54.66 -16.68 -22.96
N MET A 66 53.98 -15.57 -23.19
CA MET A 66 54.46 -14.53 -24.10
C MET A 66 55.76 -13.89 -23.66
N ALA A 67 55.99 -13.72 -22.34
CA ALA A 67 57.25 -13.23 -21.80
C ALA A 67 58.41 -14.22 -22.05
N GLN A 68 58.19 -15.53 -21.77
CA GLN A 68 59.10 -16.61 -22.03
C GLN A 68 59.46 -16.69 -23.52
N PHE A 69 58.44 -16.64 -24.39
CA PHE A 69 58.64 -16.61 -25.83
C PHE A 69 59.49 -15.41 -26.28
N LYS A 70 59.22 -14.20 -25.79
CA LYS A 70 60.01 -13.01 -26.10
C LYS A 70 61.45 -13.15 -25.63
N GLN A 71 61.63 -13.68 -24.42
CA GLN A 71 62.98 -13.94 -23.87
C GLN A 71 63.73 -14.98 -24.72
N ALA A 72 63.13 -16.11 -25.03
CA ALA A 72 63.76 -17.13 -25.90
C ALA A 72 64.07 -16.56 -27.27
N LYS A 73 63.14 -15.79 -27.87
CA LYS A 73 63.35 -15.14 -29.18
C LYS A 73 64.49 -14.16 -29.22
N SER A 74 64.94 -13.56 -28.09
CA SER A 74 66.04 -12.59 -27.98
C SER A 74 67.38 -13.22 -27.78
N LYS A 75 67.44 -14.53 -27.51
CA LYS A 75 68.76 -15.23 -27.35
C LYS A 75 69.57 -15.17 -28.65
N GLY A 76 70.86 -14.90 -28.56
CA GLY A 76 71.73 -14.70 -29.71
C GLY A 76 71.72 -15.87 -30.70
N VAL A 77 71.82 -17.13 -30.22
CA VAL A 77 71.72 -18.34 -31.04
C VAL A 77 70.40 -18.43 -31.80
N VAL A 78 69.29 -18.07 -31.17
CA VAL A 78 68.02 -18.07 -31.80
C VAL A 78 67.90 -16.96 -32.86
N LEU A 79 68.48 -15.80 -32.63
CA LEU A 79 68.56 -14.73 -33.63
C LEU A 79 69.28 -15.20 -34.85
N LEU A 80 70.50 -15.85 -34.68
CA LEU A 80 71.29 -16.40 -35.78
C LEU A 80 70.50 -17.53 -36.51
N TYR A 81 69.82 -18.42 -35.80
CA TYR A 81 69.00 -19.45 -36.42
C TYR A 81 67.92 -18.86 -37.30
N ARG A 82 67.22 -17.84 -36.81
CA ARG A 82 66.18 -17.15 -37.55
C ARG A 82 66.63 -16.38 -38.76
N MET A 83 67.88 -15.88 -38.74
CA MET A 83 68.52 -15.15 -39.87
C MET A 83 68.99 -16.10 -40.93
N PHE A 84 69.63 -17.20 -40.56
CA PHE A 84 70.41 -18.06 -41.50
C PHE A 84 69.72 -19.42 -41.73
N HIS A 85 68.69 -19.82 -40.96
CA HIS A 85 67.97 -21.09 -41.09
C HIS A 85 68.88 -22.35 -41.20
N LYS A 86 70.10 -22.36 -40.55
CA LYS A 86 70.98 -23.50 -40.58
C LYS A 86 70.45 -24.67 -39.76
N GLU A 87 70.20 -25.82 -40.39
CA GLU A 87 69.68 -27.05 -39.78
C GLU A 87 70.46 -27.48 -38.56
N ALA A 88 71.83 -27.40 -38.62
CA ALA A 88 72.74 -27.74 -37.50
C ALA A 88 72.42 -26.94 -36.20
N TRP A 89 71.70 -25.85 -36.26
CA TRP A 89 71.35 -25.06 -35.08
C TRP A 89 69.96 -25.43 -34.50
N LYS A 90 69.17 -26.22 -35.21
CA LYS A 90 67.88 -26.72 -34.70
C LYS A 90 68.03 -27.55 -33.42
N GLU A 91 69.19 -28.29 -33.29
CA GLU A 91 69.44 -29.14 -32.14
C GLU A 91 69.99 -28.39 -30.92
N LYS A 92 70.27 -27.10 -31.07
CA LYS A 92 70.69 -26.27 -29.92
C LYS A 92 69.49 -26.09 -28.95
N THR A 93 69.81 -26.32 -27.66
CA THR A 93 68.71 -26.25 -26.59
C THR A 93 67.90 -25.00 -26.67
N GLU A 94 68.47 -23.83 -26.86
CA GLU A 94 67.79 -22.55 -26.94
C GLU A 94 66.94 -22.43 -28.19
N VAL A 95 67.26 -23.09 -29.30
CA VAL A 95 66.47 -23.09 -30.52
C VAL A 95 65.34 -24.07 -30.38
N VAL A 96 65.56 -25.25 -29.78
CA VAL A 96 64.47 -26.20 -29.45
C VAL A 96 63.40 -25.54 -28.53
N GLU A 97 63.91 -24.92 -27.47
CA GLU A 97 62.98 -24.16 -26.57
C GLU A 97 62.14 -23.07 -27.31
N TYR A 98 62.84 -22.31 -28.16
CA TYR A 98 62.17 -21.29 -28.96
C TYR A 98 61.12 -21.85 -29.91
N LEU A 99 61.44 -22.97 -30.60
CA LEU A 99 60.51 -23.61 -31.53
C LEU A 99 59.24 -24.19 -30.80
N GLN A 100 59.46 -24.81 -29.66
CA GLN A 100 58.36 -25.29 -28.81
C GLN A 100 57.47 -24.15 -28.34
N LEU A 101 58.05 -23.05 -27.87
CA LEU A 101 57.31 -21.86 -27.46
C LEU A 101 56.60 -21.20 -28.65
N LEU A 102 57.24 -21.18 -29.83
CA LEU A 102 56.63 -20.64 -31.06
C LEU A 102 55.41 -21.45 -31.46
N GLU A 103 55.46 -22.76 -31.41
CA GLU A 103 54.31 -23.63 -31.67
C GLU A 103 53.16 -23.30 -30.71
N GLN A 104 53.44 -23.22 -29.40
CA GLN A 104 52.43 -22.88 -28.37
C GLN A 104 51.81 -21.53 -28.59
N VAL A 105 52.62 -20.45 -28.80
CA VAL A 105 52.06 -19.09 -28.94
C VAL A 105 51.42 -18.84 -30.31
N SER A 106 51.65 -19.74 -31.28
CA SER A 106 51.05 -19.67 -32.61
C SER A 106 49.77 -20.52 -32.71
N ALA A 107 49.47 -21.34 -31.70
CA ALA A 107 48.25 -22.10 -31.65
C ALA A 107 47.01 -21.20 -31.69
N PRO A 108 46.00 -21.50 -32.51
CA PRO A 108 44.81 -20.65 -32.66
C PRO A 108 44.11 -20.35 -31.33
N GLU A 109 44.05 -21.35 -30.45
CA GLU A 109 43.47 -21.24 -29.11
C GLU A 109 44.23 -20.22 -28.25
N PHE A 110 45.58 -20.32 -28.24
CA PHE A 110 46.40 -19.36 -27.51
C PHE A 110 46.24 -17.93 -28.05
N VAL A 111 46.24 -17.76 -29.35
CA VAL A 111 46.08 -16.43 -29.99
C VAL A 111 44.75 -15.81 -29.57
N LYS A 112 43.68 -16.61 -29.52
CA LYS A 112 42.35 -16.18 -29.09
C LYS A 112 42.34 -15.79 -27.62
N GLU A 113 42.85 -16.66 -26.72
CA GLU A 113 42.93 -16.43 -25.29
C GLU A 113 43.79 -15.22 -24.94
N HIS A 114 44.99 -15.11 -25.58
CA HIS A 114 45.87 -13.98 -25.42
C HIS A 114 45.21 -12.65 -25.81
N ALA A 115 44.50 -12.61 -26.94
CA ALA A 115 43.74 -11.44 -27.37
C ALA A 115 42.62 -11.08 -26.40
N PHE A 116 41.91 -12.10 -25.90
CA PHE A 116 40.86 -11.93 -24.89
C PHE A 116 41.41 -11.30 -23.60
N TRP A 117 42.50 -11.86 -23.03
CA TRP A 117 43.08 -11.35 -21.79
C TRP A 117 43.70 -9.96 -21.92
N LYS A 118 44.17 -9.59 -23.09
CA LYS A 118 44.66 -8.23 -23.38
C LYS A 118 43.54 -7.19 -23.48
N ASN A 119 42.33 -7.61 -23.74
CA ASN A 119 41.19 -6.69 -23.82
C ASN A 119 40.79 -6.25 -22.39
N GLU A 120 41.02 -4.99 -22.05
CA GLU A 120 40.61 -4.42 -20.77
C GLU A 120 39.09 -4.46 -20.57
N LYS A 121 38.32 -4.43 -21.66
CA LYS A 121 36.85 -4.51 -21.68
C LYS A 121 36.34 -5.93 -21.92
N ARG A 122 37.17 -6.98 -21.67
CA ARG A 122 36.82 -8.39 -21.95
C ARG A 122 35.53 -8.86 -21.30
N TRP A 123 35.19 -8.37 -20.08
CA TRP A 123 33.89 -8.66 -19.48
C TRP A 123 32.76 -8.30 -20.41
N LEU A 124 32.77 -7.12 -21.02
CA LEU A 124 31.70 -6.64 -21.89
C LEU A 124 31.51 -7.46 -23.17
N THR A 125 32.48 -8.33 -23.52
CA THR A 125 32.39 -9.23 -24.68
C THR A 125 31.82 -10.61 -24.33
N THR A 126 31.48 -10.85 -23.07
CA THR A 126 30.97 -12.12 -22.61
C THR A 126 29.43 -12.17 -22.71
N PRO A 127 28.82 -13.36 -22.85
CA PRO A 127 27.39 -13.53 -22.78
C PRO A 127 26.81 -13.07 -21.42
N GLU A 128 27.54 -13.28 -20.35
CA GLU A 128 27.16 -12.89 -18.99
C GLU A 128 26.99 -11.35 -18.86
N ALA A 129 27.87 -10.58 -19.49
CA ALA A 129 27.71 -9.12 -19.50
C ALA A 129 26.45 -8.68 -20.25
N ALA A 130 26.07 -9.39 -21.32
CA ALA A 130 24.80 -9.14 -22.01
C ALA A 130 23.60 -9.46 -21.11
N GLN A 131 23.66 -10.56 -20.36
CA GLN A 131 22.64 -10.94 -19.38
C GLN A 131 22.53 -9.92 -18.25
N GLU A 132 23.65 -9.45 -17.69
CA GLU A 132 23.66 -8.39 -16.69
C GLU A 132 23.06 -7.09 -17.20
N LYS A 133 23.40 -6.70 -18.43
CA LYS A 133 22.81 -5.52 -19.09
C LYS A 133 21.30 -5.66 -19.24
N ARG A 134 20.83 -6.86 -19.63
CA ARG A 134 19.40 -7.16 -19.77
C ARG A 134 18.70 -7.12 -18.42
N PHE A 135 19.27 -7.72 -17.37
CA PHE A 135 18.79 -7.65 -15.99
C PHE A 135 18.62 -6.20 -15.52
N ASN A 136 19.65 -5.36 -15.72
CA ASN A 136 19.59 -3.95 -15.32
C ASN A 136 18.56 -3.13 -16.10
N ALA A 137 18.27 -3.50 -17.34
CA ALA A 137 17.21 -2.91 -18.12
C ALA A 137 15.82 -3.31 -17.60
N LEU A 138 15.63 -4.61 -17.32
CA LEU A 138 14.39 -5.13 -16.76
C LEU A 138 14.10 -4.61 -15.36
N ALA A 139 15.11 -4.41 -14.52
CA ALA A 139 14.95 -3.82 -13.17
C ALA A 139 14.33 -2.41 -13.22
N LYS A 140 14.40 -1.72 -14.35
CA LYS A 140 13.79 -0.40 -14.57
C LYS A 140 12.48 -0.48 -15.34
N HIS A 141 12.05 -1.66 -15.75
CA HIS A 141 10.78 -1.83 -16.45
C HIS A 141 9.61 -1.50 -15.53
N ALA A 142 8.61 -0.78 -16.04
CA ALA A 142 7.50 -0.27 -15.24
C ALA A 142 6.76 -1.37 -14.47
N ASP A 143 6.61 -2.56 -15.05
CA ASP A 143 5.93 -3.68 -14.39
C ASP A 143 6.79 -4.32 -13.30
N VAL A 144 8.11 -4.43 -13.50
CA VAL A 144 9.02 -4.95 -12.47
C VAL A 144 9.06 -4.00 -11.28
N VAL A 145 9.18 -2.69 -11.54
CA VAL A 145 9.13 -1.65 -10.48
C VAL A 145 7.80 -1.71 -9.74
N PHE A 146 6.69 -1.79 -10.47
CA PHE A 146 5.36 -1.92 -9.87
C PHE A 146 5.25 -3.17 -8.99
N TYR A 147 5.69 -4.34 -9.48
CA TYR A 147 5.67 -5.60 -8.70
C TYR A 147 6.51 -5.54 -7.44
N GLN A 148 7.66 -4.84 -7.48
CA GLN A 148 8.54 -4.68 -6.31
C GLN A 148 7.99 -3.71 -5.26
N GLN A 149 7.09 -2.81 -5.64
CA GLN A 149 6.44 -1.85 -4.73
C GLN A 149 5.27 -2.45 -3.95
N HIS A 150 4.79 -3.63 -4.36
CA HIS A 150 3.64 -4.32 -3.75
C HIS A 150 4.03 -5.72 -3.31
N THR A 151 3.56 -6.12 -2.14
CA THR A 151 3.79 -7.47 -1.63
C THR A 151 2.59 -8.38 -1.93
N GLU A 152 2.83 -9.66 -2.10
CA GLU A 152 1.74 -10.66 -2.23
C GLU A 152 0.79 -10.61 -1.03
N THR A 153 1.32 -10.39 0.18
CA THR A 153 0.51 -10.29 1.40
C THR A 153 -0.45 -9.10 1.35
N GLU A 154 0.01 -7.93 0.88
CA GLU A 154 -0.85 -6.74 0.72
C GLU A 154 -1.95 -6.99 -0.32
N ILE A 155 -1.60 -7.56 -1.46
CA ILE A 155 -2.57 -7.85 -2.52
C ILE A 155 -3.59 -8.89 -2.07
N ALA A 156 -3.16 -9.99 -1.44
CA ALA A 156 -4.04 -11.02 -0.90
C ALA A 156 -4.95 -10.47 0.22
N GLU A 157 -4.44 -9.57 1.04
CA GLU A 157 -5.22 -8.89 2.05
C GLU A 157 -6.29 -7.99 1.42
N LEU A 158 -5.94 -7.19 0.42
CA LEU A 158 -6.91 -6.37 -0.32
C LEU A 158 -7.97 -7.22 -1.04
N GLU A 159 -7.59 -8.33 -1.65
CA GLU A 159 -8.51 -9.27 -2.28
C GLU A 159 -9.48 -9.93 -1.28
N SER A 160 -9.08 -10.03 -0.01
CA SER A 160 -9.92 -10.62 1.03
C SER A 160 -11.05 -9.71 1.52
N TYR A 161 -10.96 -8.39 1.30
CA TYR A 161 -11.99 -7.44 1.70
C TYR A 161 -13.03 -7.25 0.60
N LYS A 162 -14.29 -7.31 0.99
CA LYS A 162 -15.44 -7.06 0.12
C LYS A 162 -16.29 -5.93 0.67
N LEU A 163 -16.51 -4.89 -0.13
CA LEU A 163 -17.51 -3.86 0.19
C LEU A 163 -18.91 -4.49 0.16
N VAL A 164 -19.62 -4.45 1.26
CA VAL A 164 -20.95 -5.05 1.42
C VAL A 164 -22.06 -4.04 1.65
N TRP A 165 -21.69 -2.85 2.14
CA TRP A 165 -22.62 -1.76 2.36
C TRP A 165 -21.90 -0.42 2.20
N ASN A 166 -22.57 0.53 1.57
CA ASN A 166 -22.10 1.90 1.48
C ASN A 166 -23.24 2.91 1.45
N GLU A 167 -22.95 4.11 1.93
CA GLU A 167 -23.78 5.29 1.81
C GLU A 167 -22.92 6.43 1.29
N GLU A 168 -23.28 6.92 0.11
CA GLU A 168 -22.59 8.03 -0.58
C GLU A 168 -23.44 9.30 -0.59
N PHE A 169 -24.63 9.25 0.02
CA PHE A 169 -25.59 10.35 0.09
C PHE A 169 -25.99 10.93 -1.29
N ASP A 170 -26.05 10.07 -2.30
CA ASP A 170 -26.45 10.47 -3.66
C ASP A 170 -27.98 10.48 -3.86
N GLY A 171 -28.69 9.89 -2.92
CA GLY A 171 -30.16 9.71 -2.96
C GLY A 171 -30.87 10.21 -1.70
N SER A 172 -32.09 9.71 -1.51
CA SER A 172 -32.85 9.97 -0.28
C SER A 172 -32.28 9.16 0.88
N MET A 173 -32.05 9.81 2.02
CA MET A 173 -31.65 9.16 3.27
C MET A 173 -32.67 8.12 3.76
N ASP A 174 -33.94 8.30 3.49
CA ASP A 174 -35.02 7.43 3.97
C ASP A 174 -34.89 5.97 3.50
N ALA A 175 -34.09 5.69 2.51
CA ALA A 175 -33.85 4.31 2.07
C ALA A 175 -33.09 3.48 3.14
N GLN A 176 -32.02 4.02 3.69
CA GLN A 176 -31.12 3.31 4.61
C GLN A 176 -31.15 3.85 6.05
N TRP A 177 -31.69 5.04 6.28
CA TRP A 177 -31.62 5.74 7.55
C TRP A 177 -33.01 6.06 8.12
N ALA A 178 -33.08 6.13 9.45
CA ALA A 178 -34.26 6.58 10.18
C ALA A 178 -33.83 7.67 11.18
N THR A 179 -34.72 8.66 11.39
CA THR A 179 -34.53 9.68 12.42
C THR A 179 -34.74 9.14 13.82
N GLY A 180 -34.03 9.73 14.78
CA GLY A 180 -34.16 9.38 16.19
C GLY A 180 -33.08 8.40 16.64
N TRP A 181 -33.26 7.95 17.90
CA TRP A 181 -32.38 6.98 18.54
C TRP A 181 -32.70 5.55 18.09
N VAL A 182 -31.74 4.65 18.26
CA VAL A 182 -31.93 3.22 18.00
C VAL A 182 -32.81 2.61 19.08
N TYR A 183 -34.10 2.44 18.76
CA TYR A 183 -35.08 1.83 19.65
C TYR A 183 -35.90 0.76 18.91
N PRO A 184 -36.47 -0.23 19.64
CA PRO A 184 -37.42 -1.16 19.06
C PRO A 184 -38.60 -0.45 18.40
N ALA A 185 -39.13 -1.03 17.32
CA ALA A 185 -40.26 -0.50 16.60
C ALA A 185 -41.45 -0.17 17.56
N GLY A 186 -42.07 1.00 17.37
CA GLY A 186 -43.16 1.48 18.19
C GLY A 186 -42.78 2.26 19.45
N LEU A 187 -41.51 2.35 19.80
CA LEU A 187 -41.05 3.26 20.86
C LEU A 187 -40.76 4.66 20.30
N LYS A 188 -41.00 5.69 21.15
CA LYS A 188 -40.65 7.08 20.77
C LYS A 188 -39.13 7.25 20.76
N ALA A 189 -38.56 7.30 19.57
CA ALA A 189 -37.15 7.47 19.36
C ALA A 189 -36.70 8.93 19.25
N ASP A 190 -37.62 9.84 18.98
CA ASP A 190 -37.36 11.28 18.77
C ASP A 190 -37.46 12.05 20.07
N HIS A 191 -36.49 11.94 20.94
CA HIS A 191 -36.41 12.73 22.16
C HIS A 191 -34.97 13.15 22.42
N SER A 192 -34.79 14.23 23.15
CA SER A 192 -33.49 14.66 23.66
C SER A 192 -33.29 14.19 25.09
N HIS A 193 -32.11 14.32 25.63
CA HIS A 193 -31.84 14.15 27.05
C HIS A 193 -31.92 15.47 27.78
N VAL A 194 -32.44 15.49 29.01
CA VAL A 194 -32.52 16.71 29.83
C VAL A 194 -31.12 17.33 30.11
N SER A 195 -30.06 16.54 30.00
CA SER A 195 -28.67 16.97 30.09
C SER A 195 -28.09 17.54 28.79
N GLU A 196 -28.91 17.78 27.79
CA GLU A 196 -28.51 18.37 26.52
C GLU A 196 -29.24 19.70 26.29
N GLN A 197 -28.68 20.58 25.48
CA GLN A 197 -29.21 21.91 25.24
C GLN A 197 -30.04 22.02 23.96
N GLN A 198 -30.09 20.96 23.15
CA GLN A 198 -30.84 20.91 21.89
C GLN A 198 -31.96 19.87 21.93
N ALA A 199 -33.01 20.15 21.20
CA ALA A 199 -34.03 19.18 20.80
C ALA A 199 -33.68 18.54 19.46
N TYR A 200 -34.03 17.26 19.27
CA TYR A 200 -33.96 16.61 17.95
C TYR A 200 -35.28 16.82 17.20
N VAL A 201 -35.18 17.22 15.92
CA VAL A 201 -36.29 17.74 15.12
C VAL A 201 -36.61 16.89 13.88
N LYS A 202 -36.42 15.58 13.98
CA LYS A 202 -36.84 14.57 13.00
C LYS A 202 -36.34 14.83 11.57
N GLY A 203 -35.10 15.23 11.43
CA GLY A 203 -34.48 15.49 10.15
C GLY A 203 -34.59 16.93 9.63
N ALA A 204 -35.30 17.82 10.35
CA ALA A 204 -35.44 19.21 9.90
C ALA A 204 -34.13 20.02 9.87
N ASN A 205 -33.12 19.55 10.60
CA ASN A 205 -31.78 20.14 10.61
C ASN A 205 -30.76 19.32 9.81
N THR A 206 -31.27 18.39 9.00
CA THR A 206 -30.42 17.56 8.12
C THR A 206 -30.72 17.88 6.67
N HIS A 207 -29.71 17.99 5.87
CA HIS A 207 -29.85 18.12 4.42
C HIS A 207 -28.72 17.38 3.70
N VAL A 208 -28.99 16.95 2.47
CA VAL A 208 -28.01 16.36 1.56
C VAL A 208 -27.82 17.33 0.40
N ALA A 209 -26.58 17.74 0.20
CA ALA A 209 -26.19 18.61 -0.92
C ALA A 209 -24.85 18.17 -1.48
N THR A 210 -24.75 18.03 -2.80
CA THR A 210 -23.52 17.58 -3.49
C THR A 210 -22.95 16.29 -2.89
N SER A 211 -23.84 15.32 -2.61
CA SER A 211 -23.48 14.02 -1.99
C SER A 211 -22.78 14.14 -0.64
N VAL A 212 -23.14 15.16 0.14
CA VAL A 212 -22.72 15.31 1.54
C VAL A 212 -23.97 15.45 2.40
N MET A 213 -24.10 14.57 3.39
CA MET A 213 -25.07 14.72 4.44
C MET A 213 -24.52 15.70 5.49
N THR A 214 -25.33 16.69 5.84
CA THR A 214 -25.00 17.67 6.88
C THR A 214 -26.07 17.66 7.96
N ILE A 215 -25.64 17.45 9.22
CA ILE A 215 -26.50 17.67 10.41
C ILE A 215 -26.04 18.96 11.07
N GLU A 216 -26.95 19.95 11.13
CA GLU A 216 -26.69 21.25 11.74
C GLU A 216 -27.23 21.34 13.16
N THR A 217 -26.46 21.97 14.06
CA THR A 217 -27.01 22.48 15.33
C THR A 217 -27.35 23.94 15.16
N LYS A 218 -28.65 24.30 15.27
CA LYS A 218 -29.18 25.64 15.06
C LYS A 218 -29.63 26.28 16.38
N LYS A 219 -29.50 27.59 16.49
CA LYS A 219 -30.06 28.35 17.61
C LYS A 219 -31.53 28.61 17.29
N GLU A 220 -32.41 27.80 17.87
CA GLU A 220 -33.86 27.84 17.65
C GLU A 220 -34.54 27.33 18.91
N ARG A 221 -35.52 28.11 19.42
CA ARG A 221 -36.29 27.72 20.60
C ARG A 221 -37.43 26.79 20.22
N VAL A 222 -37.51 25.66 20.93
CA VAL A 222 -38.61 24.69 20.73
C VAL A 222 -38.94 24.00 22.06
N ASN A 223 -40.25 23.73 22.29
CA ASN A 223 -40.70 22.86 23.36
C ASN A 223 -40.80 21.43 22.81
N ALA A 224 -40.05 20.49 23.34
CA ALA A 224 -39.91 19.15 22.78
C ALA A 224 -39.79 18.06 23.87
N PRO A 225 -40.06 16.79 23.53
CA PRO A 225 -39.84 15.67 24.45
C PRO A 225 -38.37 15.53 24.87
N ALA A 226 -38.18 15.32 26.17
CA ALA A 226 -36.86 15.04 26.76
C ALA A 226 -36.94 13.85 27.72
N TRP A 227 -35.92 12.99 27.70
CA TRP A 227 -35.78 11.91 28.64
C TRP A 227 -35.11 12.41 29.93
N HIS A 228 -35.84 12.23 31.05
CA HIS A 228 -35.36 12.52 32.39
C HIS A 228 -35.11 11.19 33.13
N PRO A 229 -33.95 10.94 33.76
CA PRO A 229 -33.62 9.65 34.38
C PRO A 229 -34.63 9.15 35.41
N THR A 230 -35.26 10.05 36.16
CA THR A 230 -36.21 9.68 37.23
C THR A 230 -37.67 9.95 36.90
N LYS A 231 -37.97 10.85 35.93
CA LYS A 231 -39.34 11.25 35.60
C LYS A 231 -39.85 10.65 34.28
N GLY A 232 -38.94 9.96 33.55
CA GLY A 232 -39.25 9.47 32.20
C GLY A 232 -39.35 10.61 31.18
N MET A 233 -40.29 10.48 30.25
CA MET A 233 -40.48 11.47 29.18
C MET A 233 -41.21 12.71 29.74
N ILE A 234 -40.58 13.86 29.57
CA ILE A 234 -41.14 15.18 29.94
C ILE A 234 -41.06 16.13 28.74
N MET A 235 -41.85 17.21 28.77
CA MET A 235 -41.67 18.32 27.85
C MET A 235 -40.70 19.34 28.42
N GLN A 236 -39.76 19.79 27.60
CA GLN A 236 -38.70 20.76 28.00
C GLN A 236 -38.55 21.80 26.93
N ASP A 237 -38.24 23.05 27.36
CA ASP A 237 -37.84 24.12 26.46
C ASP A 237 -36.34 24.01 26.15
N PHE A 238 -36.03 23.95 24.87
CA PHE A 238 -34.68 23.92 24.35
C PHE A 238 -34.34 25.22 23.63
N ALA A 239 -33.10 25.67 23.75
CA ALA A 239 -32.62 26.86 23.06
C ALA A 239 -31.98 26.57 21.68
N TYR A 240 -31.76 25.30 21.39
CA TYR A 240 -31.17 24.80 20.15
C TYR A 240 -31.98 23.62 19.60
N THR A 241 -31.80 23.40 18.30
CA THR A 241 -32.30 22.21 17.61
C THR A 241 -31.14 21.51 16.89
N SER A 242 -31.29 20.21 16.69
CA SER A 242 -30.36 19.36 15.93
C SER A 242 -31.03 18.09 15.45
N ASP A 243 -30.28 17.15 14.90
CA ASP A 243 -30.82 15.84 14.51
C ASP A 243 -29.92 14.69 14.97
N VAL A 244 -30.56 13.53 15.09
CA VAL A 244 -29.93 12.22 15.27
C VAL A 244 -30.52 11.25 14.25
N TRP A 245 -29.65 10.44 13.67
CA TRP A 245 -30.02 9.42 12.67
C TRP A 245 -29.37 8.09 13.03
N HIS A 246 -29.99 6.99 12.64
CA HIS A 246 -29.45 5.65 12.73
C HIS A 246 -29.73 4.84 11.46
N SER A 247 -28.91 3.83 11.17
CA SER A 247 -29.15 2.89 10.08
C SER A 247 -30.38 2.04 10.39
N LYS A 248 -31.23 1.75 9.39
CA LYS A 248 -32.40 0.86 9.55
C LYS A 248 -32.00 -0.58 9.80
N GLU A 249 -30.90 -1.01 9.20
CA GLU A 249 -30.35 -2.35 9.32
C GLU A 249 -29.19 -2.38 10.31
N THR A 250 -28.98 -3.52 10.92
CA THR A 250 -27.79 -3.81 11.73
C THR A 250 -26.57 -4.04 10.85
N LEU A 251 -25.39 -4.00 11.45
CA LEU A 251 -24.15 -4.33 10.77
C LEU A 251 -24.12 -5.80 10.30
N PRO A 252 -23.43 -6.11 9.21
CA PRO A 252 -23.16 -7.48 8.81
C PRO A 252 -22.41 -8.27 9.90
N GLN A 253 -22.74 -9.55 10.06
CA GLN A 253 -22.12 -10.43 11.07
C GLN A 253 -20.58 -10.48 10.97
N ASN A 254 -20.08 -10.54 9.76
CA ASN A 254 -18.67 -10.68 9.45
C ASN A 254 -18.00 -9.35 9.06
N ILE A 255 -18.48 -8.24 9.65
CA ILE A 255 -17.83 -6.95 9.47
C ILE A 255 -16.34 -7.05 9.83
N ALA A 256 -15.48 -6.47 8.98
CA ALA A 256 -14.06 -6.37 9.24
C ALA A 256 -13.60 -4.93 9.35
N VAL A 257 -14.14 -4.05 8.52
CA VAL A 257 -13.78 -2.62 8.52
C VAL A 257 -15.02 -1.77 8.29
N LEU A 258 -15.13 -0.69 9.07
CA LEU A 258 -16.03 0.42 8.83
C LEU A 258 -15.20 1.66 8.59
N GLN A 259 -15.48 2.39 7.53
CA GLN A 259 -14.84 3.67 7.25
C GLN A 259 -15.89 4.76 7.04
N ALA A 260 -15.58 5.98 7.48
CA ALA A 260 -16.39 7.15 7.21
C ALA A 260 -15.49 8.37 6.94
N LYS A 261 -15.84 9.17 5.93
CA LYS A 261 -15.19 10.45 5.66
C LYS A 261 -16.04 11.58 6.21
N VAL A 262 -15.50 12.25 7.21
CA VAL A 262 -16.27 13.18 8.04
C VAL A 262 -15.50 14.49 8.23
N ALA A 263 -16.25 15.61 8.23
CA ALA A 263 -15.75 16.91 8.67
C ALA A 263 -16.68 17.50 9.74
N CYS A 264 -16.10 18.02 10.81
CA CYS A 264 -16.79 18.69 11.88
C CYS A 264 -16.50 20.20 11.87
N SER A 265 -17.49 21.01 12.14
CA SER A 265 -17.32 22.47 12.21
C SER A 265 -18.11 23.06 13.38
N GLY A 266 -17.67 24.26 13.80
CA GLY A 266 -18.28 24.96 14.94
C GLY A 266 -17.81 24.42 16.29
N LYS A 267 -18.64 24.59 17.34
CA LYS A 267 -18.34 24.17 18.71
C LYS A 267 -19.34 23.14 19.27
N ALA A 268 -20.35 22.77 18.47
CA ALA A 268 -21.21 21.66 18.83
C ALA A 268 -20.37 20.36 18.83
N LYS A 269 -20.73 19.43 19.69
CA LYS A 269 -20.17 18.09 19.68
C LYS A 269 -20.83 17.25 18.59
N HIS A 270 -20.07 16.35 18.03
CA HIS A 270 -20.54 15.46 16.98
C HIS A 270 -20.23 14.02 17.34
N ALA A 271 -21.10 13.12 16.95
CA ALA A 271 -20.89 11.69 17.11
C ALA A 271 -21.28 10.95 15.82
N LEU A 272 -20.42 10.02 15.44
CA LEU A 272 -20.68 8.93 14.52
C LEU A 272 -20.15 7.68 15.22
N GLY A 273 -20.96 6.64 15.29
CA GLY A 273 -20.59 5.46 16.06
C GLY A 273 -21.56 4.30 15.85
N LEU A 274 -21.33 3.25 16.61
CA LEU A 274 -22.16 2.07 16.65
C LEU A 274 -22.92 2.03 17.97
N ALA A 275 -24.16 1.61 17.93
CA ALA A 275 -24.99 1.42 19.11
C ALA A 275 -25.92 0.21 18.98
N ASN A 276 -26.15 -0.50 20.08
CA ASN A 276 -27.22 -1.50 20.14
C ASN A 276 -28.57 -0.86 20.40
N LEU A 277 -29.64 -1.66 20.34
CA LEU A 277 -30.96 -1.22 20.73
C LEU A 277 -30.95 -0.55 22.11
N LYS A 278 -31.70 0.55 22.23
CA LYS A 278 -31.80 1.42 23.43
C LYS A 278 -30.50 2.14 23.79
N MET A 279 -29.47 2.14 22.94
CA MET A 279 -28.19 2.80 23.18
C MET A 279 -27.50 2.34 24.48
N GLU A 280 -27.72 1.10 24.89
CA GLU A 280 -27.09 0.54 26.10
C GLU A 280 -25.60 0.29 25.94
N LYS A 281 -25.21 -0.05 24.69
CA LYS A 281 -23.81 -0.19 24.29
C LYS A 281 -23.52 0.79 23.17
N VAL A 282 -22.52 1.63 23.34
CA VAL A 282 -22.11 2.65 22.37
C VAL A 282 -20.62 2.57 22.10
N LEU A 283 -20.24 2.46 20.84
CA LEU A 283 -18.85 2.48 20.40
C LEU A 283 -18.63 3.69 19.45
N PRO A 284 -17.91 4.71 19.90
CA PRO A 284 -17.61 5.85 19.03
C PRO A 284 -16.64 5.45 17.92
N VAL A 285 -16.94 5.88 16.69
CA VAL A 285 -16.05 5.82 15.53
C VAL A 285 -15.43 7.20 15.31
N LEU A 286 -16.22 8.26 15.47
CA LEU A 286 -15.74 9.64 15.42
C LEU A 286 -15.04 10.00 16.72
N HIS A 287 -13.80 10.43 16.62
CA HIS A 287 -12.99 10.96 17.72
C HIS A 287 -12.64 12.43 17.48
N GLU A 288 -12.51 13.20 18.57
CA GLU A 288 -12.08 14.60 18.48
C GLU A 288 -10.56 14.64 18.17
N ALA A 289 -10.21 14.52 16.91
CA ALA A 289 -8.80 14.45 16.48
C ALA A 289 -8.16 15.82 16.20
N GLY A 290 -8.87 16.93 16.43
CA GLY A 290 -8.37 18.27 16.11
C GLY A 290 -8.12 18.51 14.60
N VAL A 291 -8.62 17.64 13.74
CA VAL A 291 -8.42 17.70 12.30
C VAL A 291 -9.28 18.82 11.71
N LYS A 292 -8.65 19.68 10.91
CA LYS A 292 -9.36 20.70 10.13
C LYS A 292 -9.81 20.11 8.80
N GLY A 293 -11.09 20.25 8.48
CA GLY A 293 -11.66 19.71 7.24
C GLY A 293 -12.03 18.22 7.35
N TYR A 294 -12.03 17.52 6.23
CA TYR A 294 -12.38 16.10 6.17
C TYR A 294 -11.25 15.21 6.66
N ALA A 295 -11.59 14.22 7.46
CA ALA A 295 -10.73 13.11 7.86
C ALA A 295 -11.44 11.78 7.58
N ILE A 296 -10.64 10.71 7.39
CA ILE A 296 -11.13 9.35 7.29
C ILE A 296 -11.04 8.71 8.68
N TYR A 297 -12.18 8.31 9.19
CA TYR A 297 -12.32 7.57 10.42
C TYR A 297 -12.51 6.10 10.08
N THR A 298 -11.65 5.24 10.62
CA THR A 298 -11.66 3.81 10.34
C THR A 298 -11.85 3.04 11.65
N LEU A 299 -12.73 2.07 11.65
CA LEU A 299 -12.87 1.07 12.70
C LEU A 299 -12.54 -0.28 12.11
N VAL A 300 -11.55 -0.96 12.70
CA VAL A 300 -11.17 -2.33 12.37
C VAL A 300 -11.78 -3.25 13.42
N TRP A 301 -12.56 -4.23 12.97
CA TRP A 301 -13.27 -5.16 13.82
C TRP A 301 -12.71 -6.57 13.65
N THR A 302 -12.17 -7.15 14.72
CA THR A 302 -11.71 -8.53 14.75
C THR A 302 -12.39 -9.31 15.86
N ASP A 303 -12.26 -10.61 15.88
CA ASP A 303 -12.81 -11.45 16.97
C ASP A 303 -12.24 -11.09 18.35
N LYS A 304 -11.03 -10.54 18.40
CA LYS A 304 -10.31 -10.25 19.64
C LYS A 304 -10.45 -8.81 20.09
N GLU A 305 -10.42 -7.88 19.14
CA GLU A 305 -10.33 -6.45 19.42
C GLU A 305 -11.01 -5.59 18.37
N ILE A 306 -11.36 -4.39 18.78
CA ILE A 306 -11.85 -3.32 17.92
C ILE A 306 -10.86 -2.16 18.05
N VAL A 307 -10.35 -1.67 16.91
CA VAL A 307 -9.37 -0.59 16.86
C VAL A 307 -9.93 0.54 16.01
N THR A 308 -9.79 1.77 16.47
CA THR A 308 -10.20 2.96 15.70
C THR A 308 -8.99 3.78 15.26
N TYR A 309 -9.10 4.37 14.08
CA TYR A 309 -8.06 5.21 13.47
C TYR A 309 -8.66 6.51 12.94
N VAL A 310 -7.85 7.56 12.89
CA VAL A 310 -8.14 8.81 12.18
C VAL A 310 -6.96 9.08 11.23
N ASN A 311 -7.22 9.13 9.93
CA ASN A 311 -6.20 9.26 8.89
C ASN A 311 -5.01 8.29 9.15
N ASP A 312 -5.32 7.00 9.36
CA ASP A 312 -4.39 5.90 9.63
C ASP A 312 -3.62 5.97 10.96
N GLN A 313 -3.92 6.96 11.82
CA GLN A 313 -3.35 7.04 13.17
C GLN A 313 -4.29 6.40 14.18
N GLU A 314 -3.80 5.37 14.91
CA GLU A 314 -4.57 4.68 15.95
C GLU A 314 -5.01 5.65 17.05
N GLN A 315 -6.29 5.59 17.40
CA GLN A 315 -6.92 6.39 18.46
C GLN A 315 -7.25 5.56 19.67
N THR A 316 -7.93 4.43 19.46
CA THR A 316 -8.34 3.55 20.56
C THR A 316 -8.20 2.09 20.15
N ARG A 317 -7.96 1.25 21.16
CA ARG A 317 -7.94 -0.20 21.05
C ARG A 317 -8.68 -0.79 22.24
N VAL A 318 -9.74 -1.55 21.97
CA VAL A 318 -10.55 -2.18 23.01
C VAL A 318 -10.74 -3.66 22.71
N LYS A 319 -10.85 -4.48 23.78
CA LYS A 319 -11.21 -5.89 23.62
C LYS A 319 -12.60 -6.00 23.00
N ASN A 320 -12.76 -6.83 21.97
CA ASN A 320 -14.05 -7.08 21.40
C ASN A 320 -14.88 -7.99 22.33
N THR A 321 -15.99 -7.46 22.81
CA THR A 321 -17.01 -8.17 23.62
C THR A 321 -18.38 -8.00 23.03
N TRP A 322 -18.50 -7.61 21.75
CA TRP A 322 -19.71 -7.17 21.10
C TRP A 322 -20.04 -8.08 19.91
N SER A 323 -21.33 -8.22 19.64
CA SER A 323 -21.81 -8.82 18.39
C SER A 323 -22.14 -7.70 17.40
N ALA A 324 -21.63 -7.80 16.19
CA ALA A 324 -21.93 -6.83 15.13
C ALA A 324 -23.41 -6.84 14.72
N GLU A 325 -24.07 -7.98 14.82
CA GLU A 325 -25.51 -8.16 14.49
C GLU A 325 -26.43 -7.32 15.35
N ASP A 326 -26.00 -6.96 16.55
CA ASP A 326 -26.77 -6.16 17.49
C ASP A 326 -26.52 -4.66 17.33
N MET A 327 -25.63 -4.25 16.40
CA MET A 327 -25.14 -2.89 16.30
C MET A 327 -25.71 -2.18 15.07
N TYR A 328 -26.18 -0.97 15.31
CA TYR A 328 -26.62 -0.01 14.30
C TYR A 328 -25.59 1.10 14.19
N LEU A 329 -25.43 1.66 13.01
CA LEU A 329 -24.68 2.90 12.83
C LEU A 329 -25.57 4.07 13.25
N TYR A 330 -25.03 5.02 14.02
CA TYR A 330 -25.74 6.25 14.37
C TYR A 330 -24.84 7.48 14.16
N MET A 331 -25.47 8.62 13.93
CA MET A 331 -24.81 9.93 13.81
C MET A 331 -25.66 11.03 14.37
N ARG A 332 -25.01 12.00 15.03
CA ARG A 332 -25.70 13.17 15.60
C ARG A 332 -24.78 14.36 15.78
N SER A 333 -25.37 15.53 15.87
CA SER A 333 -24.75 16.73 16.41
C SER A 333 -25.48 17.14 17.70
N TYR A 334 -24.77 17.53 18.76
CA TYR A 334 -25.36 17.76 20.07
C TYR A 334 -24.56 18.78 20.91
N LEU A 335 -25.22 19.30 21.94
CA LEU A 335 -24.67 20.26 22.90
C LEU A 335 -24.87 19.74 24.32
N PRO A 336 -23.81 19.21 24.98
CA PRO A 336 -23.90 18.86 26.39
C PRO A 336 -24.25 20.06 27.28
N GLU A 337 -24.97 19.83 28.38
CA GLU A 337 -25.45 20.87 29.27
C GLU A 337 -24.35 21.82 29.78
N LYS A 338 -23.17 21.26 30.08
CA LYS A 338 -22.06 22.01 30.65
C LYS A 338 -21.20 22.75 29.61
N ASP A 339 -21.40 22.48 28.33
CA ASP A 339 -20.61 23.10 27.28
C ASP A 339 -21.16 24.49 26.94
N LYS A 340 -20.27 25.37 26.51
CA LYS A 340 -20.66 26.67 25.99
C LYS A 340 -21.48 26.46 24.72
N ALA A 341 -22.78 26.75 24.80
CA ALA A 341 -23.71 26.57 23.68
C ALA A 341 -23.26 27.31 22.41
N SER A 342 -23.23 26.62 21.30
CA SER A 342 -22.81 27.16 20.02
C SER A 342 -23.37 26.34 18.85
N LYS A 343 -23.37 26.94 17.66
CA LYS A 343 -23.72 26.26 16.41
C LYS A 343 -22.57 25.34 15.99
N GLY A 344 -22.88 24.35 15.19
CA GLY A 344 -21.92 23.44 14.56
C GLY A 344 -22.58 22.60 13.48
N ALA A 345 -21.78 21.92 12.69
CA ALA A 345 -22.25 21.00 11.67
C ALA A 345 -21.37 19.76 11.59
N LEU A 346 -22.00 18.62 11.49
CA LEU A 346 -21.41 17.35 11.13
C LEU A 346 -21.65 17.12 9.64
N ASN A 347 -20.59 17.02 8.87
CA ASN A 347 -20.65 16.75 7.44
C ASN A 347 -20.09 15.36 7.19
N VAL A 348 -20.92 14.48 6.63
CA VAL A 348 -20.52 13.11 6.27
C VAL A 348 -20.54 12.98 4.76
N ASP A 349 -19.37 12.69 4.20
CA ASP A 349 -19.20 12.54 2.75
C ASP A 349 -19.62 11.14 2.30
N TRP A 350 -19.16 10.12 3.02
CA TRP A 350 -19.56 8.74 2.80
C TRP A 350 -19.32 7.87 4.04
N VAL A 351 -19.99 6.71 4.06
CA VAL A 351 -19.76 5.63 5.03
C VAL A 351 -19.69 4.30 4.27
N ARG A 352 -18.75 3.43 4.63
CA ARG A 352 -18.49 2.16 3.95
C ARG A 352 -18.23 1.05 4.94
N ILE A 353 -18.76 -0.15 4.64
CA ILE A 353 -18.60 -1.35 5.46
C ILE A 353 -18.05 -2.46 4.59
N TYR A 354 -16.97 -3.06 5.06
CA TYR A 354 -16.30 -4.17 4.41
C TYR A 354 -16.37 -5.41 5.30
N THR A 355 -16.58 -6.55 4.67
CA THR A 355 -16.38 -7.86 5.30
C THR A 355 -15.06 -8.45 4.86
N LYS A 356 -14.50 -9.36 5.64
CA LYS A 356 -13.34 -10.15 5.29
C LYS A 356 -13.78 -11.59 5.02
N ASN A 357 -13.36 -12.15 3.85
CA ASN A 357 -13.60 -13.55 3.48
C ASN A 357 -12.74 -14.51 4.30
#